data_516828d8d04a1429df9c69486e102065
#
_entry.id   516828d8d04a1429df9c69486e102065
#
_cell.length_a   1.000
_cell.length_b   1.000
_cell.length_c   1.000
_cell.angle_alpha   90.00
_cell.angle_beta   90.00
_cell.angle_gamma   90.00
#
_symmetry.space_group_name_H-M   'P 1'
#
loop_
_entity.id
_entity.type
_entity.pdbx_description
1 polymer ?
#
loop_
_entity_poly.entity_id
_entity_poly.type
_entity_poly.pdbx_seq_one_letter_code
_entity_poly.pdbx_strand_id
1 'polypeptide(L)'
;VEDDNEACIYGIRGTLNTFNPIWANLHIYMKIGKEMWLSKDWKEKLYAPFARTGWIPKSFPEKVAKDNFNSQTFKKFDPVISKQIKLYSLFQYLFITYIFLAFIQSGYLNYFQLWITISMMAFTMFSTAMWLDGKDAMKVELLRLALYISIGIYVYFQTSLITIAISLLIYSLINILLLPFIDKSQRMPEAQLNS
;
A
#
# COMPACT_ATOMS: atom_id res chain seq x y z
N VAL A 1 -13.61 4.23 -31.66
CA VAL A 1 -12.80 4.20 -32.88
C VAL A 1 -11.49 4.85 -32.48
N GLU A 2 -10.44 4.05 -32.41
CA GLU A 2 -9.08 4.53 -32.18
C GLU A 2 -8.60 5.21 -33.46
N ASP A 3 -8.01 6.39 -33.31
CA ASP A 3 -7.40 7.11 -34.42
C ASP A 3 -6.00 6.52 -34.63
N ASP A 4 -5.73 5.94 -35.80
CA ASP A 4 -4.46 5.27 -36.12
C ASP A 4 -3.24 6.21 -36.04
N ASN A 5 -3.48 7.52 -35.94
CA ASN A 5 -2.44 8.55 -35.84
C ASN A 5 -2.08 8.96 -34.42
N GLU A 6 -2.82 8.52 -33.41
CA GLU A 6 -2.50 8.80 -31.99
C GLU A 6 -1.89 7.58 -31.32
N ALA A 7 -0.75 7.75 -30.66
CA ALA A 7 -0.14 6.70 -29.86
C ALA A 7 -1.11 6.26 -28.76
N CYS A 8 -1.45 4.96 -28.76
CA CYS A 8 -2.36 4.40 -27.76
C CYS A 8 -1.74 4.49 -26.37
N ILE A 9 -2.35 5.27 -25.48
CA ILE A 9 -1.86 5.50 -24.11
C ILE A 9 -2.67 4.63 -23.16
N TYR A 10 -2.02 3.58 -22.67
CA TYR A 10 -2.60 2.67 -21.69
C TYR A 10 -2.40 3.23 -20.28
N GLY A 11 -3.41 3.11 -19.43
CA GLY A 11 -3.33 3.46 -18.01
C GLY A 11 -4.55 4.20 -17.47
N ILE A 12 -4.46 4.56 -16.19
CA ILE A 12 -5.50 5.34 -15.50
C ILE A 12 -5.23 6.82 -15.78
N ARG A 13 -6.27 7.58 -16.20
CA ARG A 13 -6.15 9.02 -16.50
C ARG A 13 -5.67 9.85 -15.31
N GLY A 14 -6.01 9.47 -14.07
CA GLY A 14 -5.51 10.13 -12.88
C GLY A 14 -4.18 9.53 -12.43
N THR A 15 -3.17 10.37 -12.18
CA THR A 15 -1.88 9.91 -11.67
C THR A 15 -2.02 9.39 -10.25
N LEU A 16 -1.59 8.15 -10.02
CA LEU A 16 -1.50 7.57 -8.70
C LEU A 16 -0.08 7.85 -8.15
N ASN A 17 0.06 8.92 -7.36
CA ASN A 17 1.35 9.33 -6.82
C ASN A 17 1.65 8.63 -5.49
N THR A 18 1.70 7.30 -5.51
CA THR A 18 2.02 6.48 -4.34
C THR A 18 2.37 5.05 -4.75
N PHE A 19 3.25 4.41 -3.99
CA PHE A 19 3.53 2.98 -4.07
C PHE A 19 2.62 2.13 -3.17
N ASN A 20 1.64 2.75 -2.49
CA ASN A 20 0.73 2.02 -1.60
C ASN A 20 -0.23 1.10 -2.38
N PRO A 21 -0.04 -0.25 -2.31
CA PRO A 21 -0.86 -1.18 -3.06
C PRO A 21 -2.32 -1.22 -2.56
N ILE A 22 -2.55 -0.93 -1.29
CA ILE A 22 -3.90 -0.87 -0.72
C ILE A 22 -4.65 0.30 -1.34
N TRP A 23 -4.04 1.49 -1.37
CA TRP A 23 -4.63 2.66 -2.00
C TRP A 23 -4.80 2.49 -3.50
N ALA A 24 -3.84 1.87 -4.18
CA ALA A 24 -3.92 1.56 -5.61
C ALA A 24 -5.17 0.75 -5.98
N ASN A 25 -5.59 -0.14 -5.09
CA ASN A 25 -6.80 -0.95 -5.28
C ASN A 25 -8.09 -0.27 -4.78
N LEU A 26 -8.01 0.54 -3.72
CA LEU A 26 -9.20 1.11 -3.08
C LEU A 26 -9.62 2.47 -3.64
N HIS A 27 -8.71 3.25 -4.25
CA HIS A 27 -9.00 4.63 -4.67
C HIS A 27 -10.17 4.72 -5.67
N ILE A 28 -10.36 3.71 -6.53
CA ILE A 28 -11.49 3.67 -7.48
C ILE A 28 -12.81 3.52 -6.74
N TYR A 29 -12.86 2.62 -5.75
CA TYR A 29 -14.06 2.43 -4.92
C TYR A 29 -14.38 3.68 -4.11
N MET A 30 -13.36 4.36 -3.59
CA MET A 30 -13.53 5.64 -2.90
C MET A 30 -14.06 6.72 -3.84
N LYS A 31 -13.62 6.76 -5.11
CA LYS A 31 -14.15 7.66 -6.12
C LYS A 31 -15.60 7.38 -6.40
N ILE A 32 -15.99 6.12 -6.63
CA ILE A 32 -17.38 5.70 -6.83
C ILE A 32 -18.24 6.07 -5.60
N GLY A 33 -17.73 5.80 -4.38
CA GLY A 33 -18.41 6.17 -3.15
C GLY A 33 -18.64 7.69 -3.02
N LYS A 34 -17.66 8.50 -3.43
CA LYS A 34 -17.81 9.96 -3.48
C LYS A 34 -18.85 10.40 -4.51
N GLU A 35 -18.86 9.79 -5.68
CA GLU A 35 -19.86 10.05 -6.74
C GLU A 35 -21.26 9.69 -6.27
N MET A 36 -21.44 8.55 -5.60
CA MET A 36 -22.68 8.15 -4.95
C MET A 36 -23.14 9.18 -3.91
N TRP A 37 -22.22 9.60 -3.03
CA TRP A 37 -22.54 10.55 -1.97
C TRP A 37 -22.98 11.92 -2.49
N LEU A 38 -22.28 12.43 -3.51
CA LEU A 38 -22.52 13.75 -4.08
C LEU A 38 -23.67 13.80 -5.06
N SER A 39 -24.13 12.68 -5.61
CA SER A 39 -25.33 12.61 -6.46
C SER A 39 -26.56 13.07 -5.71
N LYS A 40 -27.41 13.88 -6.34
CA LYS A 40 -28.68 14.34 -5.74
C LYS A 40 -29.81 13.34 -5.92
N ASP A 41 -29.79 12.58 -7.02
CA ASP A 41 -30.83 11.59 -7.35
C ASP A 41 -30.52 10.22 -6.74
N TRP A 42 -31.48 9.66 -6.03
CA TRP A 42 -31.40 8.33 -5.42
C TRP A 42 -31.17 7.22 -6.45
N LYS A 43 -31.78 7.32 -7.63
CA LYS A 43 -31.56 6.35 -8.72
C LYS A 43 -30.14 6.34 -9.20
N GLU A 44 -29.53 7.50 -9.35
CA GLU A 44 -28.14 7.65 -9.70
C GLU A 44 -27.18 7.11 -8.63
N LYS A 45 -27.49 7.33 -7.35
CA LYS A 45 -26.73 6.76 -6.22
C LYS A 45 -26.66 5.25 -6.28
N LEU A 46 -27.80 4.59 -6.48
CA LEU A 46 -27.87 3.13 -6.54
C LEU A 46 -27.26 2.57 -7.83
N TYR A 47 -27.30 3.33 -8.93
CA TYR A 47 -26.78 2.90 -10.20
C TYR A 47 -25.26 3.05 -10.32
N ALA A 48 -24.66 4.02 -9.64
CA ALA A 48 -23.23 4.35 -9.73
C ALA A 48 -22.27 3.14 -9.61
N PRO A 49 -22.45 2.20 -8.65
CA PRO A 49 -21.56 1.04 -8.53
C PRO A 49 -21.62 0.07 -9.72
N PHE A 50 -22.75 0.06 -10.45
CA PHE A 50 -23.00 -0.82 -11.59
C PHE A 50 -22.88 -0.11 -12.93
N ALA A 51 -22.56 1.17 -12.90
CA ALA A 51 -22.45 2.00 -14.07
C ALA A 51 -21.23 1.59 -14.92
N ARG A 52 -21.33 1.84 -16.23
CA ARG A 52 -20.18 1.62 -17.14
C ARG A 52 -19.03 2.57 -16.81
N THR A 53 -17.81 2.13 -17.06
CA THR A 53 -16.60 2.93 -16.88
C THR A 53 -16.74 4.28 -17.59
N GLY A 54 -16.49 5.38 -16.85
CA GLY A 54 -16.63 6.74 -17.38
C GLY A 54 -18.05 7.34 -17.32
N TRP A 55 -19.02 6.62 -16.75
CA TRP A 55 -20.33 7.20 -16.45
C TRP A 55 -20.19 8.26 -15.34
N ILE A 56 -20.92 9.36 -15.48
CA ILE A 56 -20.97 10.44 -14.50
C ILE A 56 -22.45 10.75 -14.24
N PRO A 57 -22.88 10.88 -12.96
CA PRO A 57 -24.23 11.25 -12.63
C PRO A 57 -24.62 12.60 -13.25
N LYS A 58 -25.81 12.69 -13.85
CA LYS A 58 -26.32 13.95 -14.43
C LYS A 58 -26.56 15.03 -13.37
N SER A 59 -26.88 14.58 -12.17
CA SER A 59 -27.15 15.45 -11.01
C SER A 59 -25.87 15.90 -10.29
N PHE A 60 -24.70 15.53 -10.79
CA PHE A 60 -23.41 15.88 -10.15
C PHE A 60 -23.19 17.40 -10.23
N PRO A 61 -22.89 18.06 -9.09
CA PRO A 61 -22.84 19.52 -9.01
C PRO A 61 -21.67 20.16 -9.75
N GLU A 62 -20.62 19.40 -10.03
CA GLU A 62 -19.46 19.85 -10.78
C GLU A 62 -19.35 19.06 -12.08
N LYS A 63 -19.10 19.77 -13.18
CA LYS A 63 -18.43 19.16 -14.32
C LYS A 63 -17.08 18.70 -13.81
N VAL A 64 -16.99 17.43 -13.38
CA VAL A 64 -15.71 16.81 -13.11
C VAL A 64 -14.91 16.99 -14.39
N ALA A 65 -13.99 17.96 -14.36
CA ALA A 65 -13.09 18.17 -15.47
C ALA A 65 -12.49 16.79 -15.76
N LYS A 66 -12.74 16.26 -16.95
CA LYS A 66 -12.05 15.08 -17.40
C LYS A 66 -10.59 15.43 -17.26
N ASP A 67 -9.87 14.75 -16.38
CA ASP A 67 -8.42 14.94 -16.26
C ASP A 67 -7.88 14.78 -17.68
N ASN A 68 -7.54 15.90 -18.31
CA ASN A 68 -6.96 15.91 -19.64
C ASN A 68 -5.54 15.36 -19.47
N PHE A 69 -5.42 14.04 -19.57
CA PHE A 69 -4.12 13.42 -19.59
C PHE A 69 -3.34 13.95 -20.80
N ASN A 70 -2.23 14.61 -20.56
CA ASN A 70 -1.32 15.05 -21.60
C ASN A 70 -0.04 14.22 -21.51
N SER A 71 0.20 13.39 -22.52
CA SER A 71 1.39 12.53 -22.59
C SER A 71 2.70 13.30 -22.61
N GLN A 72 2.70 14.53 -23.10
CA GLN A 72 3.90 15.37 -23.20
C GLN A 72 4.29 16.00 -21.86
N THR A 73 3.33 16.20 -20.96
CA THR A 73 3.55 16.78 -19.63
C THR A 73 3.55 15.73 -18.51
N PHE A 74 3.29 14.48 -18.85
CA PHE A 74 3.25 13.40 -17.86
C PHE A 74 4.62 13.14 -17.28
N LYS A 75 4.75 13.33 -15.96
CA LYS A 75 5.93 12.95 -15.19
C LYS A 75 5.63 11.71 -14.37
N LYS A 76 6.40 10.64 -14.61
CA LYS A 76 6.29 9.41 -13.82
C LYS A 76 6.59 9.73 -12.34
N PHE A 77 5.77 9.15 -11.44
CA PHE A 77 6.04 9.23 -10.01
C PHE A 77 7.28 8.41 -9.66
N ASP A 78 8.35 9.09 -9.31
CA ASP A 78 9.63 8.49 -8.94
C ASP A 78 10.30 9.37 -7.86
N PRO A 79 9.90 9.19 -6.60
CA PRO A 79 10.47 9.93 -5.48
C PRO A 79 11.95 9.54 -5.28
N VAL A 80 12.78 10.53 -5.00
CA VAL A 80 14.19 10.31 -4.68
C VAL A 80 14.28 9.70 -3.28
N ILE A 81 14.67 8.44 -3.22
CA ILE A 81 14.82 7.67 -1.98
C ILE A 81 16.19 6.99 -1.92
N SER A 82 16.73 6.85 -0.72
CA SER A 82 18.04 6.24 -0.51
C SER A 82 18.06 4.74 -0.84
N LYS A 83 19.23 4.22 -1.18
CA LYS A 83 19.46 2.78 -1.38
C LYS A 83 19.10 1.96 -0.13
N GLN A 84 19.33 2.53 1.06
CA GLN A 84 19.02 1.90 2.35
C GLN A 84 17.52 1.67 2.51
N ILE A 85 16.68 2.66 2.16
CA ILE A 85 15.21 2.51 2.17
C ILE A 85 14.77 1.43 1.17
N LYS A 86 15.37 1.38 -0.03
CA LYS A 86 15.05 0.35 -1.02
C LYS A 86 15.38 -1.05 -0.51
N LEU A 87 16.57 -1.24 0.09
CA LEU A 87 16.98 -2.51 0.67
C LEU A 87 16.12 -2.91 1.87
N TYR A 88 15.80 -1.94 2.73
CA TYR A 88 14.90 -2.15 3.86
C TYR A 88 13.52 -2.60 3.37
N SER A 89 12.96 -1.94 2.37
CA SER A 89 11.67 -2.30 1.77
C SER A 89 11.68 -3.71 1.16
N LEU A 90 12.77 -4.07 0.49
CA LEU A 90 12.94 -5.43 -0.04
C LEU A 90 12.98 -6.47 1.09
N PHE A 91 13.73 -6.19 2.16
CA PHE A 91 13.78 -7.07 3.34
C PHE A 91 12.40 -7.27 3.97
N GLN A 92 11.61 -6.20 4.11
CA GLN A 92 10.24 -6.26 4.61
C GLN A 92 9.37 -7.19 3.75
N TYR A 93 9.45 -7.00 2.44
CA TYR A 93 8.67 -7.79 1.48
C TYR A 93 9.03 -9.27 1.52
N LEU A 94 10.31 -9.60 1.53
CA LEU A 94 10.79 -10.98 1.59
C LEU A 94 10.38 -11.64 2.91
N PHE A 95 10.50 -10.93 4.03
CA PHE A 95 10.13 -11.47 5.33
C PHE A 95 8.64 -11.76 5.44
N ILE A 96 7.78 -10.82 5.04
CA ILE A 96 6.33 -11.04 5.12
C ILE A 96 5.87 -12.17 4.19
N THR A 97 6.51 -12.31 3.03
CA THR A 97 6.27 -13.44 2.12
C THR A 97 6.67 -14.76 2.77
N TYR A 98 7.83 -14.82 3.42
CA TYR A 98 8.28 -15.99 4.18
C TYR A 98 7.28 -16.37 5.28
N ILE A 99 6.85 -15.41 6.10
CA ILE A 99 5.88 -15.67 7.18
C ILE A 99 4.56 -16.20 6.63
N PHE A 100 4.06 -15.61 5.54
CA PHE A 100 2.83 -16.05 4.89
C PHE A 100 2.93 -17.51 4.41
N LEU A 101 4.02 -17.85 3.72
CA LEU A 101 4.25 -19.22 3.25
C LEU A 101 4.41 -20.20 4.41
N ALA A 102 5.14 -19.81 5.48
CA ALA A 102 5.31 -20.65 6.66
C ALA A 102 3.97 -20.93 7.37
N PHE A 103 3.09 -19.93 7.45
CA PHE A 103 1.75 -20.15 7.99
C PHE A 103 0.91 -21.10 7.12
N ILE A 104 0.92 -20.93 5.80
CA ILE A 104 0.18 -21.83 4.89
C ILE A 104 0.70 -23.26 5.02
N GLN A 105 2.01 -23.46 5.02
CA GLN A 105 2.63 -24.79 5.12
C GLN A 105 2.37 -25.47 6.46
N SER A 106 2.15 -24.70 7.54
CA SER A 106 1.90 -25.26 8.86
C SER A 106 0.60 -26.08 8.93
N GLY A 107 -0.35 -25.85 8.03
CA GLY A 107 -1.65 -26.52 8.01
C GLY A 107 -2.57 -26.17 9.19
N TYR A 108 -2.12 -25.30 10.12
CA TYR A 108 -2.83 -24.93 11.36
C TYR A 108 -3.65 -23.65 11.26
N LEU A 109 -3.81 -23.07 10.05
CA LEU A 109 -4.56 -21.82 9.89
C LEU A 109 -6.07 -22.07 10.03
N ASN A 110 -6.63 -21.57 11.12
CA ASN A 110 -8.06 -21.31 11.17
C ASN A 110 -8.36 -19.95 10.49
N TYR A 111 -9.64 -19.69 10.20
CA TYR A 111 -10.06 -18.45 9.52
C TYR A 111 -9.58 -17.18 10.25
N PHE A 112 -9.57 -17.16 11.57
CA PHE A 112 -9.14 -16.01 12.36
C PHE A 112 -7.64 -15.74 12.19
N GLN A 113 -6.81 -16.78 12.26
CA GLN A 113 -5.36 -16.68 12.04
C GLN A 113 -5.01 -16.24 10.61
N LEU A 114 -5.77 -16.73 9.63
CA LEU A 114 -5.64 -16.30 8.23
C LEU A 114 -5.89 -14.78 8.10
N TRP A 115 -6.97 -14.26 8.69
CA TRP A 115 -7.27 -12.83 8.65
C TRP A 115 -6.21 -11.98 9.37
N ILE A 116 -5.68 -12.44 10.50
CA ILE A 116 -4.55 -11.77 11.17
C ILE A 116 -3.35 -11.71 10.24
N THR A 117 -2.98 -12.82 9.59
CA THR A 117 -1.83 -12.90 8.69
C THR A 117 -1.99 -11.95 7.49
N ILE A 118 -3.16 -11.94 6.86
CA ILE A 118 -3.49 -11.03 5.76
C ILE A 118 -3.41 -9.57 6.22
N SER A 119 -3.92 -9.25 7.42
CA SER A 119 -3.86 -7.90 7.98
C SER A 119 -2.43 -7.46 8.27
N MET A 120 -1.58 -8.36 8.77
CA MET A 120 -0.14 -8.10 8.95
C MET A 120 0.56 -7.82 7.62
N MET A 121 0.26 -8.60 6.57
CA MET A 121 0.79 -8.35 5.23
C MET A 121 0.37 -6.98 4.71
N ALA A 122 -0.92 -6.67 4.76
CA ALA A 122 -1.47 -5.38 4.32
C ALA A 122 -0.84 -4.21 5.08
N PHE A 123 -0.68 -4.34 6.38
CA PHE A 123 -0.08 -3.30 7.21
C PHE A 123 1.42 -3.12 6.93
N THR A 124 2.15 -4.22 6.67
CA THR A 124 3.55 -4.14 6.25
C THR A 124 3.69 -3.46 4.90
N MET A 125 2.86 -3.81 3.92
CA MET A 125 2.87 -3.18 2.60
C MET A 125 2.54 -1.69 2.69
N PHE A 126 1.59 -1.30 3.56
CA PHE A 126 1.24 0.09 3.81
C PHE A 126 2.42 0.87 4.42
N SER A 127 3.04 0.36 5.50
CA SER A 127 4.18 1.00 6.15
C SER A 127 5.37 1.14 5.19
N THR A 128 5.69 0.06 4.46
CA THR A 128 6.78 0.05 3.47
C THR A 128 6.53 1.04 2.33
N ALA A 129 5.29 1.14 1.86
CA ALA A 129 4.93 2.11 0.82
C ALA A 129 5.12 3.56 1.27
N MET A 130 4.84 3.86 2.56
CA MET A 130 5.11 5.20 3.09
C MET A 130 6.60 5.57 3.02
N TRP A 131 7.50 4.64 3.35
CA TRP A 131 8.94 4.84 3.18
C TRP A 131 9.33 5.05 1.72
N LEU A 132 8.78 4.25 0.80
CA LEU A 132 9.01 4.35 -0.63
C LEU A 132 8.41 5.63 -1.24
N ASP A 133 7.33 6.17 -0.68
CA ASP A 133 6.75 7.45 -1.06
C ASP A 133 7.58 8.66 -0.53
N GLY A 134 8.65 8.42 0.23
CA GLY A 134 9.43 9.48 0.86
C GLY A 134 8.74 10.15 2.05
N LYS A 135 7.71 9.52 2.64
CA LYS A 135 6.96 10.05 3.78
C LYS A 135 7.55 9.56 5.11
N ASP A 136 7.42 10.38 6.16
CA ASP A 136 7.76 9.93 7.51
C ASP A 136 6.82 8.81 7.96
N ALA A 137 7.36 7.60 8.02
CA ALA A 137 6.64 6.41 8.43
C ALA A 137 7.03 5.91 9.84
N MET A 138 7.87 6.65 10.57
CA MET A 138 8.43 6.19 11.85
C MET A 138 7.36 5.75 12.84
N LYS A 139 6.29 6.54 13.03
CA LYS A 139 5.22 6.21 13.98
C LYS A 139 4.45 4.95 13.57
N VAL A 140 4.18 4.82 12.27
CA VAL A 140 3.48 3.65 11.70
C VAL A 140 4.33 2.41 11.85
N GLU A 141 5.63 2.55 11.63
CA GLU A 141 6.61 1.48 11.76
C GLU A 141 6.73 0.96 13.19
N LEU A 142 6.83 1.87 14.17
CA LEU A 142 6.85 1.51 15.59
C LEU A 142 5.56 0.79 16.01
N LEU A 143 4.40 1.27 15.55
CA LEU A 143 3.12 0.59 15.81
C LEU A 143 3.12 -0.82 15.20
N ARG A 144 3.60 -0.97 13.96
CA ARG A 144 3.70 -2.26 13.28
C ARG A 144 4.59 -3.23 14.07
N LEU A 145 5.75 -2.79 14.52
CA LEU A 145 6.67 -3.62 15.30
C LEU A 145 6.09 -4.03 16.65
N ALA A 146 5.40 -3.12 17.33
CA ALA A 146 4.70 -3.43 18.58
C ALA A 146 3.63 -4.53 18.37
N LEU A 147 2.86 -4.45 17.27
CA LEU A 147 1.89 -5.49 16.92
C LEU A 147 2.58 -6.83 16.62
N TYR A 148 3.70 -6.83 15.88
CA TYR A 148 4.45 -8.04 15.56
C TYR A 148 5.02 -8.72 16.78
N ILE A 149 5.56 -7.95 17.74
CA ILE A 149 6.02 -8.46 19.03
C ILE A 149 4.85 -9.09 19.80
N SER A 150 3.73 -8.40 19.89
CA SER A 150 2.54 -8.90 20.61
C SER A 150 2.02 -10.19 20.00
N ILE A 151 1.94 -10.27 18.66
CA ILE A 151 1.52 -11.47 17.95
C ILE A 151 2.56 -12.58 18.11
N GLY A 152 3.85 -12.28 18.04
CA GLY A 152 4.93 -13.25 18.26
C GLY A 152 4.87 -13.87 19.66
N ILE A 153 4.64 -13.06 20.69
CA ILE A 153 4.45 -13.52 22.08
C ILE A 153 3.19 -14.39 22.19
N TYR A 154 2.07 -13.94 21.62
CA TYR A 154 0.82 -14.72 21.61
C TYR A 154 1.01 -16.09 20.94
N VAL A 155 1.61 -16.12 19.75
CA VAL A 155 1.86 -17.36 18.99
C VAL A 155 2.78 -18.29 19.78
N TYR A 156 3.78 -17.75 20.48
CA TYR A 156 4.71 -18.53 21.29
C TYR A 156 4.03 -19.27 22.44
N PHE A 157 3.11 -18.60 23.15
CA PHE A 157 2.46 -19.20 24.32
C PHE A 157 1.20 -20.00 24.00
N GLN A 158 0.51 -19.71 22.90
CA GLN A 158 -0.82 -20.27 22.62
C GLN A 158 -0.82 -21.32 21.50
N THR A 159 0.30 -21.47 20.79
CA THR A 159 0.33 -22.38 19.63
C THR A 159 1.60 -23.23 19.63
N SER A 160 1.59 -24.31 18.85
CA SER A 160 2.78 -25.13 18.57
C SER A 160 3.73 -24.50 17.52
N LEU A 161 3.42 -23.31 17.02
CA LEU A 161 4.14 -22.65 15.93
C LEU A 161 5.36 -21.84 16.44
N ILE A 162 6.18 -22.45 17.30
CA ILE A 162 7.32 -21.82 17.97
C ILE A 162 8.28 -21.19 16.97
N THR A 163 8.57 -21.86 15.85
CA THR A 163 9.47 -21.32 14.82
C THR A 163 8.98 -20.00 14.25
N ILE A 164 7.67 -19.88 13.97
CA ILE A 164 7.06 -18.65 13.46
C ILE A 164 7.12 -17.56 14.51
N ALA A 165 6.80 -17.90 15.76
CA ALA A 165 6.88 -16.95 16.88
C ALA A 165 8.28 -16.37 17.06
N ILE A 166 9.31 -17.22 17.09
CA ILE A 166 10.72 -16.82 17.18
C ILE A 166 11.11 -15.95 15.96
N SER A 167 10.69 -16.33 14.75
CA SER A 167 10.98 -15.55 13.55
C SER A 167 10.38 -14.15 13.60
N LEU A 168 9.16 -13.98 14.12
CA LEU A 168 8.51 -12.67 14.30
C LEU A 168 9.26 -11.81 15.34
N LEU A 169 9.70 -12.39 16.44
CA LEU A 169 10.43 -11.69 17.48
C LEU A 169 11.83 -11.25 17.02
N ILE A 170 12.58 -12.14 16.35
CA ILE A 170 13.90 -11.82 15.77
C ILE A 170 13.75 -10.73 14.71
N TYR A 171 12.78 -10.87 13.82
CA TYR A 171 12.51 -9.86 12.81
C TYR A 171 12.20 -8.49 13.43
N SER A 172 11.38 -8.45 14.47
CA SER A 172 11.04 -7.20 15.15
C SER A 172 12.28 -6.57 15.80
N LEU A 173 13.14 -7.38 16.42
CA LEU A 173 14.40 -6.91 17.00
C LEU A 173 15.33 -6.32 15.94
N ILE A 174 15.52 -7.02 14.81
CA ILE A 174 16.35 -6.53 13.71
C ILE A 174 15.81 -5.18 13.20
N ASN A 175 14.49 -5.06 13.03
CA ASN A 175 13.88 -3.81 12.56
C ASN A 175 14.09 -2.65 13.55
N ILE A 176 13.93 -2.88 14.86
CA ILE A 176 14.19 -1.86 15.88
C ILE A 176 15.64 -1.35 15.78
N LEU A 177 16.60 -2.24 15.55
CA LEU A 177 17.99 -1.86 15.37
C LEU A 177 18.28 -1.10 14.07
N LEU A 178 17.52 -1.40 13.00
CA LEU A 178 17.69 -0.74 11.69
C LEU A 178 16.99 0.62 11.61
N LEU A 179 15.91 0.84 12.34
CA LEU A 179 15.08 2.06 12.26
C LEU A 179 15.88 3.38 12.37
N PRO A 180 16.84 3.56 13.31
CA PRO A 180 17.59 4.80 13.41
C PRO A 180 18.41 5.12 12.14
N PHE A 181 18.90 4.08 11.45
CA PHE A 181 19.68 4.24 10.21
C PHE A 181 18.77 4.61 9.05
N ILE A 182 17.57 4.04 8.99
CA ILE A 182 16.58 4.32 7.96
C ILE A 182 16.04 5.74 8.10
N ASP A 183 15.67 6.17 9.31
CA ASP A 183 15.20 7.53 9.59
C ASP A 183 16.27 8.58 9.22
N LYS A 184 17.52 8.35 9.59
CA LYS A 184 18.64 9.23 9.22
C LYS A 184 18.80 9.28 7.70
N SER A 185 18.68 8.16 7.02
CA SER A 185 18.80 8.07 5.55
C SER A 185 17.70 8.81 4.82
N GLN A 186 16.48 8.84 5.35
CA GLN A 186 15.36 9.60 4.77
C GLN A 186 15.55 11.11 4.88
N ARG A 187 16.18 11.57 5.94
CA ARG A 187 16.41 13.02 6.21
C ARG A 187 17.63 13.59 5.48
N MET A 188 18.36 12.79 4.71
CA MET A 188 19.50 13.29 3.94
C MET A 188 19.05 14.15 2.75
N PRO A 189 19.76 15.29 2.45
CA PRO A 189 19.49 16.08 1.28
C PRO A 189 19.70 15.29 -0.02
N GLU A 190 18.91 15.56 -1.05
CA GLU A 190 18.97 14.89 -2.37
C GLU A 190 20.37 14.84 -2.98
N ALA A 191 21.20 15.87 -2.73
CA ALA A 191 22.57 15.91 -3.22
C ALA A 191 23.47 14.78 -2.69
N GLN A 192 23.16 14.20 -1.52
CA GLN A 192 23.92 13.10 -0.92
C GLN A 192 23.35 11.72 -1.25
N LEU A 193 22.17 11.66 -1.86
CA LEU A 193 21.53 10.39 -2.23
C LEU A 193 22.03 9.85 -3.58
N ASN A 194 22.64 10.71 -4.39
CA ASN A 194 23.14 10.41 -5.75
C ASN A 194 24.66 10.21 -5.85
N SER A 195 25.38 10.33 -4.75
CA SER A 195 26.81 10.02 -4.63
C SER A 195 27.01 8.57 -4.14
#